data_33357e8c46c3c44d23e76e219e2ed1f3
#
_entry.id   33357e8c46c3c44d23e76e219e2ed1f3
#
_cell.length_a   1.000
_cell.length_b   1.000
_cell.length_c   1.000
_cell.angle_alpha   90.00
_cell.angle_beta   90.00
_cell.angle_gamma   90.00
#
_symmetry.space_group_name_H-M   'P 1'
#
loop_
_entity.id
_entity.type
_entity.pdbx_description
1 polymer ?
#
loop_
_entity_poly.entity_id
_entity_poly.type
_entity_poly.pdbx_seq_one_letter_code
_entity_poly.pdbx_strand_id
1 'polypeptide(L)'
;MMGDHTIKSQRPRSVHEKRVPQEQADAAKFMAQTGESGVEEWSQWSTCSVTCGQGSQVRTRTCVSPYGTHCSGPLRESRVCNNTALCPVDGQWQEWSSWSQCSVTCSNGTQQRSRQCTAAAHGGSECRGPWAESRECYNPECTANGQWNQWGHWSGCSKSCDGGWERRIRTCQGAAITGQQCEGTGEEVRRCSEQRCPAPYEICPEDYLMSMVWKRTPAGDLAFNQCPLNATGTTSRRCSLSLHGVAFWEQPSFARCISNEYRHLQHSIKEHLAKGQRTLAGDGMSQVTKTLLDLTQRKNFYAGDLLMSVEILRNVTDTFKRASYIPASDGVQNFFQIVSNLLDEENKEKWEDAQQIYPGSIELMQVIEDFIHIVGMGMMDFQNSYLMTGNVVASIQKLPAASVLTDINFPMKGRKGMVDWARNSEDRVVIPKSIFTPVSSKELDESSVFVLGAVLYKNLDLILPTLRNYTVVNSKIIVVTIRPEPKTTDSFLEIELAHLANVSTIYLAFSCLQNYPLKKINNHSFDQ
;
A
#
# COMPACT_ATOMS: atom_id res chain seq x y z
N MET A 1 -4.22 -33.30 69.65
CA MET A 1 -4.20 -34.77 69.67
C MET A 1 -3.60 -35.15 68.34
N MET A 2 -2.32 -35.43 68.34
CA MET A 2 -1.67 -36.76 68.29
C MET A 2 -2.09 -37.49 67.03
N GLY A 3 -1.24 -38.01 66.15
CA GLY A 3 0.19 -38.30 66.28
C GLY A 3 0.82 -38.67 64.96
N ASP A 4 1.98 -38.47 65.00
CA ASP A 4 3.18 -38.83 64.29
C ASP A 4 3.26 -40.33 63.99
N HIS A 5 3.79 -40.69 62.78
CA HIS A 5 4.62 -41.88 62.64
C HIS A 5 5.52 -41.79 61.39
N THR A 6 6.73 -41.40 61.65
CA THR A 6 7.97 -41.71 60.94
C THR A 6 8.24 -43.22 60.84
N ILE A 7 8.68 -43.76 59.74
CA ILE A 7 9.53 -44.96 59.66
C ILE A 7 10.68 -44.76 58.69
N LYS A 8 11.85 -45.06 59.25
CA LYS A 8 13.20 -44.99 58.69
C LYS A 8 13.52 -46.07 57.64
N SER A 9 14.35 -45.68 56.71
CA SER A 9 15.63 -46.27 56.29
C SER A 9 15.79 -47.78 56.15
N GLN A 10 16.28 -48.16 55.00
CA GLN A 10 17.54 -48.95 54.87
C GLN A 10 18.00 -49.04 53.41
N ARG A 11 19.29 -48.66 53.21
CA ARG A 11 20.07 -49.05 52.01
C ARG A 11 20.58 -50.51 52.16
N PRO A 12 20.85 -51.20 51.03
CA PRO A 12 22.10 -51.93 50.90
C PRO A 12 22.84 -51.67 49.60
N ARG A 13 24.09 -51.49 49.77
CA ARG A 13 25.35 -51.77 49.04
C ARG A 13 25.32 -52.09 47.55
N SER A 14 26.19 -51.32 46.88
CA SER A 14 26.82 -51.37 45.56
C SER A 14 27.13 -52.76 45.01
N VAL A 15 26.73 -52.95 43.76
CA VAL A 15 27.42 -53.82 42.79
C VAL A 15 27.88 -52.95 41.63
N HIS A 16 29.20 -52.98 41.41
CA HIS A 16 29.81 -52.36 40.24
C HIS A 16 29.43 -53.13 38.98
N GLU A 17 28.50 -52.60 38.26
CA GLU A 17 28.22 -52.98 36.86
C GLU A 17 28.72 -51.82 35.96
N LYS A 18 29.52 -52.17 34.97
CA LYS A 18 30.06 -51.20 34.02
C LYS A 18 28.93 -50.47 33.33
N ARG A 19 28.67 -49.24 33.71
CA ARG A 19 27.76 -48.36 32.99
C ARG A 19 28.41 -48.03 31.62
N VAL A 20 27.82 -48.58 30.58
CA VAL A 20 27.79 -47.87 29.30
C VAL A 20 27.15 -46.50 29.58
N PRO A 21 27.73 -45.43 29.08
CA PRO A 21 27.20 -44.09 29.42
C PRO A 21 25.72 -44.01 29.04
N GLN A 22 24.89 -43.75 30.02
CA GLN A 22 23.44 -43.56 29.88
C GLN A 22 23.13 -42.52 28.78
N GLU A 23 24.05 -41.56 28.62
CA GLU A 23 23.98 -40.55 27.57
C GLU A 23 23.95 -41.10 26.14
N GLN A 24 24.68 -42.23 25.84
CA GLN A 24 24.63 -42.81 24.48
C GLN A 24 23.34 -43.59 24.24
N ALA A 25 22.80 -44.23 25.27
CA ALA A 25 21.53 -44.95 25.16
C ALA A 25 20.35 -43.97 25.08
N ASP A 26 20.40 -42.90 25.85
CA ASP A 26 19.38 -41.85 25.82
C ASP A 26 19.46 -41.01 24.55
N ALA A 27 20.65 -40.77 24.02
CA ALA A 27 20.85 -40.12 22.71
C ALA A 27 20.33 -40.99 21.56
N ALA A 28 20.60 -42.33 21.60
CA ALA A 28 20.09 -43.25 20.59
C ALA A 28 18.56 -43.36 20.64
N LYS A 29 17.97 -43.39 21.82
CA LYS A 29 16.52 -43.38 22.00
C LYS A 29 15.89 -42.05 21.58
N PHE A 30 16.58 -40.94 21.85
CA PHE A 30 16.20 -39.61 21.43
C PHE A 30 16.19 -39.48 19.89
N MET A 31 17.26 -39.92 19.24
CA MET A 31 17.36 -39.91 17.76
C MET A 31 16.35 -40.79 17.06
N ALA A 32 15.92 -41.89 17.71
CA ALA A 32 14.89 -42.79 17.16
C ALA A 32 13.48 -42.21 17.27
N GLN A 33 13.22 -41.31 18.23
CA GLN A 33 11.89 -40.72 18.46
C GLN A 33 11.69 -39.34 17.83
N THR A 34 12.76 -38.57 17.65
CA THR A 34 12.66 -37.17 17.29
C THR A 34 13.25 -36.80 15.93
N GLY A 35 13.92 -37.73 15.26
CA GLY A 35 14.68 -37.42 14.08
C GLY A 35 15.86 -36.46 14.34
N GLU A 36 16.40 -35.85 13.30
CA GLU A 36 17.60 -34.98 13.39
C GLU A 36 17.36 -33.67 14.13
N SER A 37 16.09 -33.26 14.35
CA SER A 37 15.74 -31.93 14.93
C SER A 37 15.62 -31.91 16.46
N GLY A 38 15.72 -33.05 17.13
CA GLY A 38 15.59 -33.13 18.59
C GLY A 38 14.23 -32.81 19.18
N VAL A 39 13.20 -32.72 18.38
CA VAL A 39 11.82 -32.50 18.78
C VAL A 39 10.92 -33.64 18.33
N GLU A 40 9.90 -33.95 19.12
CA GLU A 40 8.87 -34.92 18.70
C GLU A 40 8.07 -34.40 17.51
N GLU A 41 7.34 -35.30 16.86
CA GLU A 41 6.37 -34.89 15.84
C GLU A 41 5.28 -34.01 16.44
N TRP A 42 4.70 -33.17 15.60
CA TRP A 42 3.61 -32.30 16.02
C TRP A 42 2.40 -33.12 16.48
N SER A 43 1.82 -32.71 17.61
CA SER A 43 0.52 -33.21 18.02
C SER A 43 -0.54 -32.92 16.95
N GLN A 44 -1.66 -33.64 17.04
CA GLN A 44 -2.84 -33.25 16.27
C GLN A 44 -3.28 -31.83 16.65
N TRP A 45 -3.86 -31.12 15.69
CA TRP A 45 -4.44 -29.82 15.95
C TRP A 45 -5.57 -29.94 17.00
N SER A 46 -5.61 -29.03 17.94
CA SER A 46 -6.71 -28.93 18.89
C SER A 46 -8.03 -28.65 18.18
N THR A 47 -9.13 -28.81 18.87
CA THR A 47 -10.42 -28.28 18.44
C THR A 47 -10.32 -26.77 18.26
N CYS A 48 -11.16 -26.19 17.40
CA CYS A 48 -11.22 -24.74 17.26
C CYS A 48 -11.60 -24.08 18.58
N SER A 49 -10.94 -22.98 18.93
CA SER A 49 -11.13 -22.28 20.22
C SER A 49 -12.52 -21.66 20.38
N VAL A 50 -13.31 -21.64 19.32
CA VAL A 50 -14.65 -21.05 19.31
C VAL A 50 -15.67 -22.00 18.73
N THR A 51 -16.91 -21.87 19.17
CA THR A 51 -18.04 -22.68 18.73
C THR A 51 -18.75 -22.12 17.48
N CYS A 52 -18.44 -20.87 17.15
CA CYS A 52 -18.94 -20.20 15.96
C CYS A 52 -17.90 -19.20 15.45
N GLY A 53 -17.91 -18.93 14.14
CA GLY A 53 -17.00 -17.98 13.53
C GLY A 53 -15.55 -18.43 13.52
N GLN A 54 -14.65 -17.47 13.49
CA GLN A 54 -13.22 -17.69 13.34
C GLN A 54 -12.54 -17.77 14.71
N GLY A 55 -11.78 -18.81 14.91
CA GLY A 55 -11.01 -19.06 16.11
C GLY A 55 -9.58 -19.47 15.79
N SER A 56 -8.93 -20.07 16.76
CA SER A 56 -7.58 -20.61 16.59
C SER A 56 -7.50 -22.08 17.01
N GLN A 57 -6.71 -22.85 16.30
CA GLN A 57 -6.27 -24.18 16.68
C GLN A 57 -4.80 -24.13 17.02
N VAL A 58 -4.41 -24.94 17.96
CA VAL A 58 -3.03 -25.00 18.43
C VAL A 58 -2.54 -26.43 18.31
N ARG A 59 -1.30 -26.62 17.92
CA ARG A 59 -0.58 -27.86 18.09
C ARG A 59 0.75 -27.60 18.77
N THR A 60 1.21 -28.60 19.46
CA THR A 60 2.46 -28.53 20.21
C THR A 60 3.32 -29.74 19.88
N ARG A 61 4.59 -29.59 20.09
CA ARG A 61 5.57 -30.67 20.10
C ARG A 61 6.51 -30.46 21.28
N THR A 62 7.03 -31.52 21.76
CA THR A 62 7.93 -31.47 22.92
C THR A 62 9.38 -31.53 22.49
N CYS A 63 10.23 -30.85 23.22
CA CYS A 63 11.67 -30.98 23.11
C CYS A 63 12.11 -32.12 24.02
N VAL A 64 12.65 -33.18 23.45
CA VAL A 64 13.04 -34.39 24.20
C VAL A 64 14.55 -34.39 24.51
N SER A 65 15.25 -33.35 24.12
CA SER A 65 16.68 -33.21 24.43
C SER A 65 16.87 -32.98 25.91
N PRO A 66 17.64 -33.83 26.61
CA PRO A 66 17.83 -33.71 28.06
C PRO A 66 18.56 -32.42 28.48
N TYR A 67 19.18 -31.73 27.56
CA TYR A 67 19.91 -30.48 27.80
C TYR A 67 19.38 -29.27 27.01
N GLY A 68 18.30 -29.42 26.27
CA GLY A 68 17.69 -28.34 25.49
C GLY A 68 18.53 -27.81 24.32
N THR A 69 19.70 -28.42 24.05
CA THR A 69 20.70 -27.89 23.09
C THR A 69 20.49 -28.28 21.65
N HIS A 70 19.60 -29.23 21.37
CA HIS A 70 19.39 -29.81 20.02
C HIS A 70 17.99 -29.55 19.47
N CYS A 71 17.15 -28.76 20.15
CA CYS A 71 15.82 -28.45 19.67
C CYS A 71 15.83 -27.17 18.87
N SER A 72 15.53 -27.26 17.57
CA SER A 72 15.41 -26.10 16.69
C SER A 72 13.95 -25.85 16.31
N GLY A 73 13.57 -24.58 16.24
CA GLY A 73 12.25 -24.14 15.81
C GLY A 73 11.20 -24.07 16.93
N PRO A 74 10.01 -23.59 16.62
CA PRO A 74 8.95 -23.36 17.59
C PRO A 74 8.40 -24.69 18.13
N LEU A 75 8.11 -24.72 19.44
CA LEU A 75 7.46 -25.85 20.11
C LEU A 75 5.93 -25.75 20.12
N ARG A 76 5.41 -24.62 19.73
CA ARG A 76 3.98 -24.34 19.63
C ARG A 76 3.69 -23.63 18.32
N GLU A 77 2.67 -24.08 17.64
CA GLU A 77 2.19 -23.47 16.42
C GLU A 77 0.69 -23.22 16.53
N SER A 78 0.25 -22.09 16.02
CA SER A 78 -1.17 -21.77 15.95
C SER A 78 -1.57 -21.47 14.51
N ARG A 79 -2.76 -21.91 14.15
CA ARG A 79 -3.40 -21.56 12.90
C ARG A 79 -4.82 -21.08 13.14
N VAL A 80 -5.33 -20.33 12.19
CA VAL A 80 -6.73 -19.93 12.19
C VAL A 80 -7.59 -21.14 11.82
N CYS A 81 -8.70 -21.31 12.53
CA CYS A 81 -9.76 -22.25 12.18
C CYS A 81 -11.07 -21.48 11.99
N ASN A 82 -11.87 -21.94 11.06
CA ASN A 82 -13.18 -21.35 10.82
C ASN A 82 -14.26 -22.36 11.16
N ASN A 83 -15.03 -22.02 12.22
CA ASN A 83 -16.26 -22.75 12.49
C ASN A 83 -17.35 -22.15 11.61
N THR A 84 -17.96 -22.94 10.75
CA THR A 84 -18.97 -22.48 9.79
C THR A 84 -20.24 -21.94 10.42
N ALA A 85 -20.46 -22.18 11.72
CA ALA A 85 -21.55 -21.58 12.47
C ALA A 85 -21.32 -20.07 12.64
N LEU A 86 -22.27 -19.28 12.22
CA LEU A 86 -22.25 -17.83 12.42
C LEU A 86 -22.59 -17.51 13.88
N CYS A 87 -21.75 -16.74 14.54
CA CYS A 87 -22.01 -16.31 15.90
C CYS A 87 -23.19 -15.31 15.96
N PRO A 88 -24.11 -15.48 16.86
CA PRO A 88 -25.08 -14.43 17.17
C PRO A 88 -24.37 -13.14 17.56
N VAL A 89 -24.75 -12.06 16.99
CA VAL A 89 -24.23 -10.72 17.35
C VAL A 89 -25.41 -9.89 17.81
N ASP A 90 -25.41 -9.55 19.09
CA ASP A 90 -26.42 -8.69 19.65
C ASP A 90 -26.26 -7.25 19.19
N GLY A 91 -27.35 -6.56 19.02
CA GLY A 91 -27.36 -5.13 18.81
C GLY A 91 -26.70 -4.40 19.98
N GLN A 92 -25.88 -3.42 19.70
CA GLN A 92 -25.18 -2.66 20.71
C GLN A 92 -25.56 -1.18 20.64
N TRP A 93 -25.84 -0.60 21.81
CA TRP A 93 -26.04 0.83 21.91
C TRP A 93 -24.72 1.57 21.79
N GLN A 94 -24.70 2.62 20.96
CA GLN A 94 -23.64 3.61 20.98
C GLN A 94 -23.75 4.51 22.20
N GLU A 95 -22.72 5.28 22.48
CA GLU A 95 -22.69 6.24 23.56
C GLU A 95 -23.84 7.26 23.42
N TRP A 96 -24.35 7.71 24.56
CA TRP A 96 -25.35 8.77 24.59
C TRP A 96 -24.78 10.09 24.04
N SER A 97 -25.56 10.79 23.25
CA SER A 97 -25.23 12.18 22.90
C SER A 97 -25.19 13.07 24.16
N SER A 98 -24.56 14.22 24.06
CA SER A 98 -24.72 15.26 25.07
C SER A 98 -26.19 15.67 25.24
N TRP A 99 -26.55 16.13 26.44
CA TRP A 99 -27.87 16.71 26.67
C TRP A 99 -28.07 17.96 25.82
N SER A 100 -29.27 18.08 25.25
CA SER A 100 -29.70 19.30 24.55
C SER A 100 -29.75 20.49 25.50
N GLN A 101 -29.89 21.67 24.96
CA GLN A 101 -30.31 22.82 25.74
C GLN A 101 -31.71 22.58 26.33
N CYS A 102 -32.03 23.26 27.41
CA CYS A 102 -33.37 23.23 28.00
C CYS A 102 -34.41 23.66 26.97
N SER A 103 -35.57 22.99 26.90
CA SER A 103 -36.65 23.30 25.96
C SER A 103 -37.26 24.69 26.13
N VAL A 104 -36.95 25.32 27.27
CA VAL A 104 -37.38 26.69 27.57
C VAL A 104 -36.17 27.52 28.03
N THR A 105 -36.19 28.78 27.75
CA THR A 105 -35.18 29.72 28.20
C THR A 105 -35.37 30.18 29.65
N CYS A 106 -36.58 29.91 30.16
CA CYS A 106 -36.94 30.23 31.53
C CYS A 106 -38.05 29.29 32.01
N SER A 107 -38.20 29.15 33.38
CA SER A 107 -39.12 28.21 34.02
C SER A 107 -38.70 26.74 33.81
N ASN A 108 -39.64 25.82 34.11
CA ASN A 108 -39.42 24.40 33.99
C ASN A 108 -39.53 23.97 32.53
N GLY A 109 -38.50 23.28 32.05
CA GLY A 109 -38.44 22.68 30.72
C GLY A 109 -37.88 21.26 30.76
N THR A 110 -37.55 20.75 29.60
CA THR A 110 -36.95 19.43 29.45
C THR A 110 -35.70 19.47 28.59
N GLN A 111 -34.73 18.67 28.94
CA GLN A 111 -33.55 18.39 28.11
C GLN A 111 -33.62 16.95 27.63
N GLN A 112 -33.06 16.69 26.50
CA GLN A 112 -33.13 15.39 25.87
C GLN A 112 -31.77 14.95 25.35
N ARG A 113 -31.54 13.64 25.31
CA ARG A 113 -30.40 13.02 24.64
C ARG A 113 -30.84 11.74 23.91
N SER A 114 -30.06 11.33 22.96
CA SER A 114 -30.35 10.12 22.18
C SER A 114 -29.09 9.30 21.97
N ARG A 115 -29.28 8.05 21.60
CA ARG A 115 -28.21 7.12 21.20
C ARG A 115 -28.68 6.25 20.06
N GLN A 116 -27.73 5.70 19.30
CA GLN A 116 -28.00 4.84 18.15
C GLN A 116 -27.73 3.37 18.50
N CYS A 117 -28.56 2.48 18.00
CA CYS A 117 -28.35 1.04 18.10
C CYS A 117 -27.73 0.52 16.81
N THR A 118 -26.64 -0.23 16.89
CA THR A 118 -26.15 -1.07 15.79
C THR A 118 -27.04 -2.31 15.69
N ALA A 119 -27.46 -2.65 14.47
CA ALA A 119 -28.38 -3.77 14.26
C ALA A 119 -27.80 -5.11 14.76
N ALA A 120 -28.67 -5.94 15.33
CA ALA A 120 -28.34 -7.33 15.67
C ALA A 120 -28.19 -8.18 14.40
N ALA A 121 -27.44 -9.27 14.49
CA ALA A 121 -27.21 -10.16 13.37
C ALA A 121 -27.15 -11.63 13.82
N HIS A 122 -27.40 -12.54 12.87
CA HIS A 122 -27.30 -14.00 13.09
C HIS A 122 -28.12 -14.52 14.27
N GLY A 123 -29.31 -13.95 14.51
CA GLY A 123 -30.18 -14.33 15.62
C GLY A 123 -29.76 -13.73 16.96
N GLY A 124 -28.89 -12.74 16.97
CA GLY A 124 -28.62 -11.91 18.15
C GLY A 124 -29.83 -11.08 18.56
N SER A 125 -29.84 -10.61 19.79
CA SER A 125 -30.92 -9.81 20.37
C SER A 125 -30.84 -8.36 19.91
N GLU A 126 -31.97 -7.77 19.58
CA GLU A 126 -32.07 -6.32 19.33
C GLU A 126 -31.73 -5.51 20.58
N CYS A 127 -31.29 -4.27 20.38
CA CYS A 127 -31.05 -3.36 21.50
C CYS A 127 -32.32 -3.18 22.33
N ARG A 128 -32.22 -3.43 23.60
CA ARG A 128 -33.33 -3.22 24.55
C ARG A 128 -33.15 -1.89 25.29
N GLY A 129 -34.28 -1.25 25.59
CA GLY A 129 -34.32 0.01 26.32
C GLY A 129 -34.48 1.24 25.41
N PRO A 130 -34.60 2.42 26.00
CA PRO A 130 -34.93 3.64 25.25
C PRO A 130 -33.72 4.13 24.44
N TRP A 131 -33.99 4.56 23.22
CA TRP A 131 -33.02 5.23 22.35
C TRP A 131 -32.91 6.73 22.66
N ALA A 132 -33.84 7.25 23.46
CA ALA A 132 -33.90 8.63 23.86
C ALA A 132 -34.33 8.77 25.32
N GLU A 133 -33.75 9.73 26.00
CA GLU A 133 -34.06 10.10 27.38
C GLU A 133 -34.37 11.57 27.49
N SER A 134 -35.27 11.90 28.43
CA SER A 134 -35.54 13.29 28.79
C SER A 134 -35.38 13.48 30.29
N ARG A 135 -34.94 14.66 30.69
CA ARG A 135 -34.89 15.09 32.09
C ARG A 135 -35.42 16.51 32.22
N GLU A 136 -35.86 16.82 33.40
CA GLU A 136 -36.29 18.19 33.73
C GLU A 136 -35.09 19.15 33.79
N CYS A 137 -35.28 20.38 33.39
CA CYS A 137 -34.35 21.48 33.53
C CYS A 137 -35.11 22.72 33.97
N TYR A 138 -34.43 23.61 34.70
CA TYR A 138 -35.02 24.84 35.20
C TYR A 138 -34.13 26.05 34.85
N ASN A 139 -34.76 27.07 34.29
CA ASN A 139 -34.15 28.36 33.98
C ASN A 139 -34.90 29.48 34.73
N PRO A 140 -34.25 30.30 35.57
CA PRO A 140 -34.94 31.12 36.59
C PRO A 140 -35.60 32.43 36.10
N GLU A 141 -35.33 32.94 34.92
CA GLU A 141 -35.88 34.24 34.53
C GLU A 141 -36.73 34.21 33.27
N CYS A 142 -37.97 34.72 33.36
CA CYS A 142 -38.89 34.96 32.23
C CYS A 142 -39.35 36.41 32.15
N THR A 143 -39.11 37.04 31.00
CA THR A 143 -39.59 38.39 30.72
C THR A 143 -40.15 38.45 29.30
N ALA A 144 -41.46 38.37 29.11
CA ALA A 144 -42.25 38.61 27.91
C ALA A 144 -42.92 37.35 27.29
N ASN A 145 -43.82 37.51 26.29
CA ASN A 145 -44.52 36.47 25.58
C ASN A 145 -43.57 35.51 24.87
N GLY A 146 -43.86 34.20 24.91
CA GLY A 146 -43.00 33.15 24.34
C GLY A 146 -42.90 33.21 22.81
N GLN A 147 -41.67 33.16 22.31
CA GLN A 147 -41.37 32.97 20.89
C GLN A 147 -40.47 31.73 20.71
N TRP A 148 -40.76 30.97 19.65
CA TRP A 148 -39.94 29.83 19.31
C TRP A 148 -38.62 30.28 18.70
N ASN A 149 -37.52 29.71 19.20
CA ASN A 149 -36.23 29.75 18.51
C ASN A 149 -36.28 28.90 17.25
N GLN A 150 -35.24 29.04 16.42
CA GLN A 150 -35.05 28.14 15.27
C GLN A 150 -34.90 26.70 15.74
N TRP A 151 -35.36 25.78 14.87
CA TRP A 151 -35.16 24.35 15.11
C TRP A 151 -33.68 24.02 15.21
N GLY A 152 -33.31 23.22 16.19
CA GLY A 152 -32.00 22.60 16.30
C GLY A 152 -31.76 21.57 15.19
N HIS A 153 -30.54 21.08 15.13
CA HIS A 153 -30.21 19.98 14.21
C HIS A 153 -30.94 18.70 14.59
N TRP A 154 -31.20 17.88 13.58
CA TRP A 154 -31.72 16.55 13.82
C TRP A 154 -30.73 15.71 14.63
N SER A 155 -31.21 14.91 15.57
CA SER A 155 -30.42 13.93 16.28
C SER A 155 -29.88 12.85 15.33
N GLY A 156 -28.94 12.06 15.75
CA GLY A 156 -28.62 10.82 15.05
C GLY A 156 -29.85 9.90 14.98
N CYS A 157 -29.97 9.13 13.89
CA CYS A 157 -31.03 8.14 13.73
C CYS A 157 -30.88 7.04 14.80
N SER A 158 -31.98 6.57 15.38
CA SER A 158 -31.97 5.51 16.41
C SER A 158 -31.54 4.15 15.91
N LYS A 159 -31.59 3.94 14.60
CA LYS A 159 -31.08 2.73 13.91
C LYS A 159 -30.31 3.12 12.66
N SER A 160 -29.36 2.29 12.28
CA SER A 160 -28.58 2.50 11.05
C SER A 160 -29.31 2.03 9.78
N CYS A 161 -30.30 1.16 9.92
CA CYS A 161 -31.10 0.59 8.83
C CYS A 161 -32.43 0.04 9.36
N ASP A 162 -33.32 -0.43 8.47
CA ASP A 162 -34.68 -0.94 8.76
C ASP A 162 -35.59 0.06 9.47
N GLY A 163 -35.41 1.32 9.19
CA GLY A 163 -36.25 2.39 9.71
C GLY A 163 -36.01 2.69 11.19
N GLY A 164 -35.44 3.81 11.46
CA GLY A 164 -35.28 4.40 12.77
C GLY A 164 -36.05 5.69 12.91
N TRP A 165 -35.76 6.38 13.97
CA TRP A 165 -36.39 7.65 14.30
C TRP A 165 -35.27 8.65 14.63
N GLU A 166 -35.40 9.86 14.15
CA GLU A 166 -34.57 11.01 14.54
C GLU A 166 -35.52 12.13 14.98
N ARG A 167 -34.97 12.99 15.81
CA ARG A 167 -35.74 14.09 16.36
C ARG A 167 -34.96 15.37 16.38
N ARG A 168 -35.65 16.48 16.35
CA ARG A 168 -35.11 17.79 16.61
C ARG A 168 -35.95 18.53 17.62
N ILE A 169 -35.36 19.47 18.29
CA ILE A 169 -36.02 20.29 19.30
C ILE A 169 -35.76 21.77 18.99
N ARG A 170 -36.67 22.56 19.47
CA ARG A 170 -36.53 24.01 19.55
C ARG A 170 -36.93 24.47 20.94
N THR A 171 -36.40 25.60 21.34
CA THR A 171 -36.67 26.19 22.65
C THR A 171 -37.67 27.32 22.53
N CYS A 172 -38.61 27.36 23.44
CA CYS A 172 -39.48 28.50 23.63
C CYS A 172 -38.76 29.57 24.44
N GLN A 173 -38.57 30.73 23.87
CA GLN A 173 -37.84 31.85 24.50
C GLN A 173 -38.83 32.87 25.03
N GLY A 174 -38.67 33.34 26.30
CA GLY A 174 -39.34 34.50 26.84
C GLY A 174 -40.73 34.27 27.40
N ALA A 175 -41.19 33.03 27.66
CA ALA A 175 -42.49 32.81 28.33
C ALA A 175 -42.36 33.12 29.83
N ALA A 176 -42.96 34.19 30.27
CA ALA A 176 -43.10 34.49 31.70
C ALA A 176 -44.11 33.55 32.37
N ILE A 177 -43.98 33.38 33.69
CA ILE A 177 -44.89 32.52 34.50
C ILE A 177 -46.36 32.93 34.31
N THR A 178 -46.63 34.18 33.91
CA THR A 178 -47.95 34.74 33.63
C THR A 178 -48.19 35.06 32.13
N GLY A 179 -47.20 34.79 31.25
CA GLY A 179 -47.29 35.02 29.82
C GLY A 179 -47.80 33.81 29.03
N GLN A 180 -48.23 34.05 27.78
CA GLN A 180 -48.59 32.98 26.87
C GLN A 180 -47.39 32.15 26.54
N GLN A 181 -47.50 30.84 26.77
CA GLN A 181 -46.51 29.86 26.30
C GLN A 181 -46.48 29.82 24.77
N CYS A 182 -45.36 29.41 24.20
CA CYS A 182 -45.28 29.19 22.76
C CYS A 182 -46.30 28.17 22.31
N GLU A 183 -47.13 28.53 21.31
CA GLU A 183 -48.11 27.60 20.73
C GLU A 183 -47.37 26.59 19.82
N GLY A 184 -47.81 25.32 19.87
CA GLY A 184 -47.28 24.24 19.07
C GLY A 184 -46.25 23.39 19.83
N THR A 185 -45.55 22.51 19.10
CA THR A 185 -44.60 21.54 19.67
C THR A 185 -43.16 22.03 19.63
N GLY A 186 -42.46 21.85 20.73
CA GLY A 186 -41.01 22.07 20.80
C GLY A 186 -40.19 20.90 20.29
N GLU A 187 -40.82 19.81 19.94
CA GLU A 187 -40.18 18.58 19.45
C GLU A 187 -40.84 18.13 18.14
N GLU A 188 -40.02 17.66 17.21
CA GLU A 188 -40.43 17.04 15.96
C GLU A 188 -39.66 15.74 15.77
N VAL A 189 -40.38 14.69 15.37
CA VAL A 189 -39.84 13.35 15.15
C VAL A 189 -40.17 12.92 13.74
N ARG A 190 -39.18 12.34 13.04
CA ARG A 190 -39.37 11.75 11.71
C ARG A 190 -38.67 10.41 11.57
N ARG A 191 -39.08 9.66 10.59
CA ARG A 191 -38.40 8.40 10.22
C ARG A 191 -37.08 8.69 9.52
N CYS A 192 -36.14 7.80 9.72
CA CYS A 192 -34.81 7.87 9.14
C CYS A 192 -34.27 6.45 8.90
N SER A 193 -33.19 6.33 8.11
CA SER A 193 -32.51 5.05 7.81
C SER A 193 -33.47 3.96 7.33
N GLU A 194 -34.36 4.30 6.39
CA GLU A 194 -35.40 3.40 5.89
C GLU A 194 -34.83 2.30 4.97
N GLN A 195 -33.58 2.40 4.56
CA GLN A 195 -32.89 1.37 3.79
C GLN A 195 -32.88 0.05 4.58
N ARG A 196 -33.11 -1.04 3.86
CA ARG A 196 -33.02 -2.40 4.41
C ARG A 196 -31.63 -2.66 5.03
N CYS A 197 -31.59 -3.30 6.18
CA CYS A 197 -30.34 -3.81 6.72
C CYS A 197 -29.74 -4.86 5.78
N PRO A 198 -28.41 -4.88 5.62
CA PRO A 198 -27.75 -5.92 4.83
C PRO A 198 -28.10 -7.30 5.39
N ALA A 199 -28.45 -8.23 4.51
CA ALA A 199 -28.66 -9.61 4.91
C ALA A 199 -27.33 -10.25 5.39
N PRO A 200 -27.38 -11.30 6.20
CA PRO A 200 -26.17 -11.95 6.70
C PRO A 200 -25.18 -12.35 5.61
N TYR A 201 -25.67 -12.76 4.45
CA TYR A 201 -24.84 -13.12 3.29
C TYR A 201 -24.26 -11.91 2.53
N GLU A 202 -24.76 -10.70 2.81
CA GLU A 202 -24.25 -9.43 2.28
C GLU A 202 -23.21 -8.75 3.21
N ILE A 203 -22.78 -9.44 4.24
CA ILE A 203 -21.82 -8.92 5.21
C ILE A 203 -20.61 -9.84 5.25
N CYS A 204 -19.45 -9.27 5.03
CA CYS A 204 -18.19 -9.99 5.25
C CYS A 204 -18.03 -10.32 6.74
N PRO A 205 -17.80 -11.58 7.10
CA PRO A 205 -17.59 -11.98 8.48
C PRO A 205 -16.30 -11.38 9.04
N GLU A 206 -16.16 -11.41 10.34
CA GLU A 206 -14.87 -11.11 10.98
C GLU A 206 -13.82 -12.09 10.46
N ASP A 207 -12.67 -11.56 10.04
CA ASP A 207 -11.58 -12.33 9.45
C ASP A 207 -10.25 -11.96 10.12
N TYR A 208 -9.33 -12.91 10.15
CA TYR A 208 -7.99 -12.70 10.69
C TYR A 208 -6.95 -12.96 9.60
N LEU A 209 -6.36 -11.90 9.10
CA LEU A 209 -5.37 -11.97 8.04
C LEU A 209 -4.16 -11.07 8.36
N MET A 210 -2.94 -11.58 8.16
CA MET A 210 -1.68 -10.86 8.37
C MET A 210 -1.55 -10.26 9.78
N SER A 211 -1.92 -11.03 10.80
CA SER A 211 -1.92 -10.61 12.21
C SER A 211 -2.86 -9.45 12.55
N MET A 212 -3.84 -9.18 11.69
CA MET A 212 -4.85 -8.14 11.85
C MET A 212 -6.25 -8.74 11.89
N VAL A 213 -7.09 -8.18 12.76
CA VAL A 213 -8.52 -8.53 12.82
C VAL A 213 -9.30 -7.59 11.92
N TRP A 214 -9.98 -8.13 10.93
CA TRP A 214 -10.89 -7.42 10.06
C TRP A 214 -12.31 -7.57 10.59
N LYS A 215 -12.81 -6.48 11.14
CA LYS A 215 -14.14 -6.47 11.72
C LYS A 215 -15.20 -6.72 10.67
N ARG A 216 -16.30 -7.28 11.11
CA ARG A 216 -17.48 -7.49 10.31
C ARG A 216 -17.90 -6.23 9.56
N THR A 217 -18.07 -6.31 8.25
CA THR A 217 -18.27 -5.14 7.39
C THR A 217 -19.31 -5.46 6.31
N PRO A 218 -20.30 -4.59 6.10
CA PRO A 218 -21.27 -4.73 5.01
C PRO A 218 -20.58 -4.66 3.64
N ALA A 219 -21.16 -5.34 2.66
CA ALA A 219 -20.69 -5.26 1.29
C ALA A 219 -20.82 -3.83 0.73
N GLY A 220 -19.78 -3.40 0.05
CA GLY A 220 -19.63 -2.02 -0.43
C GLY A 220 -18.75 -1.15 0.48
N ASP A 221 -18.61 -1.49 1.76
CA ASP A 221 -17.84 -0.74 2.73
C ASP A 221 -16.37 -1.18 2.81
N LEU A 222 -15.57 -0.32 3.45
CA LEU A 222 -14.15 -0.53 3.73
C LEU A 222 -13.95 -0.72 5.23
N ALA A 223 -13.24 -1.80 5.60
CA ALA A 223 -12.67 -1.95 6.93
C ALA A 223 -11.26 -1.37 6.98
N PHE A 224 -10.87 -0.82 8.11
CA PHE A 224 -9.57 -0.19 8.31
C PHE A 224 -8.84 -0.81 9.49
N ASN A 225 -7.52 -0.92 9.35
CA ASN A 225 -6.60 -1.33 10.41
C ASN A 225 -5.37 -0.44 10.41
N GLN A 226 -4.63 -0.45 11.50
CA GLN A 226 -3.28 0.11 11.56
C GLN A 226 -2.34 -0.75 10.70
N CYS A 227 -1.36 -0.12 10.07
CA CYS A 227 -0.30 -0.87 9.39
C CYS A 227 0.48 -1.74 10.37
N PRO A 228 1.10 -2.85 9.91
CA PRO A 228 1.90 -3.73 10.78
C PRO A 228 3.02 -2.99 11.53
N LEU A 229 3.59 -3.62 12.56
CA LEU A 229 4.50 -3.00 13.55
C LEU A 229 5.70 -2.24 12.97
N ASN A 230 6.18 -2.60 11.78
CA ASN A 230 7.32 -1.95 11.13
C ASN A 230 6.92 -0.85 10.13
N ALA A 231 5.65 -0.49 10.11
CA ALA A 231 5.11 0.50 9.19
C ALA A 231 4.16 1.47 9.88
N THR A 232 4.00 2.63 9.30
CA THR A 232 3.05 3.65 9.75
C THR A 232 2.00 3.90 8.68
N GLY A 233 0.81 4.28 9.11
CA GLY A 233 -0.34 4.52 8.24
C GLY A 233 -1.50 3.59 8.53
N THR A 234 -2.41 3.49 7.59
CA THR A 234 -3.61 2.65 7.69
C THR A 234 -3.72 1.73 6.49
N THR A 235 -4.04 0.49 6.74
CA THR A 235 -4.45 -0.47 5.72
C THR A 235 -5.96 -0.52 5.63
N SER A 236 -6.48 -0.79 4.45
CA SER A 236 -7.92 -0.93 4.22
C SER A 236 -8.22 -2.21 3.47
N ARG A 237 -9.41 -2.76 3.70
CA ARG A 237 -9.88 -3.95 3.01
C ARG A 237 -11.34 -3.78 2.63
N ARG A 238 -11.66 -4.03 1.38
CA ARG A 238 -13.03 -3.89 0.87
C ARG A 238 -13.80 -5.18 1.07
N CYS A 239 -15.03 -5.05 1.51
CA CYS A 239 -16.02 -6.10 1.42
C CYS A 239 -16.82 -5.93 0.14
N SER A 240 -16.81 -6.92 -0.75
CA SER A 240 -17.48 -6.88 -2.05
C SER A 240 -18.51 -7.99 -2.19
N LEU A 241 -19.45 -7.84 -3.14
CA LEU A 241 -20.41 -8.89 -3.47
C LEU A 241 -19.90 -9.72 -4.67
N SER A 242 -20.01 -11.02 -4.55
CA SER A 242 -19.83 -11.94 -5.67
C SER A 242 -21.00 -11.83 -6.66
N LEU A 243 -20.86 -12.43 -7.84
CA LEU A 243 -21.95 -12.54 -8.84
C LEU A 243 -23.20 -13.24 -8.29
N HIS A 244 -23.06 -14.02 -7.23
CA HIS A 244 -24.18 -14.71 -6.55
C HIS A 244 -24.76 -13.90 -5.38
N GLY A 245 -24.34 -12.64 -5.19
CA GLY A 245 -24.82 -11.79 -4.12
C GLY A 245 -24.29 -12.11 -2.72
N VAL A 246 -23.24 -12.93 -2.62
CA VAL A 246 -22.59 -13.29 -1.36
C VAL A 246 -21.38 -12.39 -1.13
N ALA A 247 -21.29 -11.82 0.06
CA ALA A 247 -20.18 -10.96 0.46
C ALA A 247 -18.88 -11.76 0.61
N PHE A 248 -17.80 -11.18 0.14
CA PHE A 248 -16.45 -11.71 0.30
C PHE A 248 -15.45 -10.58 0.52
N TRP A 249 -14.37 -10.92 1.22
CA TRP A 249 -13.27 -9.99 1.42
C TRP A 249 -12.34 -9.95 0.21
N GLU A 250 -12.08 -8.76 -0.30
CA GLU A 250 -10.98 -8.53 -1.24
C GLU A 250 -9.62 -8.61 -0.51
N GLN A 251 -8.54 -8.55 -1.27
CA GLN A 251 -7.21 -8.45 -0.67
C GLN A 251 -7.04 -7.09 0.04
N PRO A 252 -6.33 -7.05 1.17
CA PRO A 252 -6.07 -5.80 1.86
C PRO A 252 -5.12 -4.90 1.07
N SER A 253 -5.44 -3.61 1.01
CA SER A 253 -4.58 -2.58 0.43
C SER A 253 -3.57 -2.07 1.46
N PHE A 254 -2.30 -2.08 1.07
CA PHE A 254 -1.18 -1.52 1.83
C PHE A 254 -0.59 -0.26 1.18
N ALA A 255 -1.31 0.35 0.25
CA ALA A 255 -0.86 1.52 -0.48
C ALA A 255 -0.62 2.76 0.40
N ARG A 256 -1.20 2.78 1.59
CA ARG A 256 -0.99 3.84 2.61
C ARG A 256 -0.07 3.40 3.75
N CYS A 257 0.53 2.22 3.67
CA CYS A 257 1.49 1.74 4.63
C CYS A 257 2.91 2.05 4.16
N ILE A 258 3.66 2.75 5.00
CA ILE A 258 5.05 3.13 4.73
C ILE A 258 5.91 2.55 5.84
N SER A 259 6.90 1.73 5.46
CA SER A 259 7.86 1.16 6.39
C SER A 259 8.65 2.25 7.11
N ASN A 260 8.94 2.03 8.37
CA ASN A 260 9.66 3.01 9.19
C ASN A 260 11.03 3.39 8.59
N GLU A 261 11.73 2.45 7.97
CA GLU A 261 13.02 2.69 7.31
C GLU A 261 12.89 3.70 6.16
N TYR A 262 11.85 3.59 5.31
CA TYR A 262 11.57 4.56 4.24
C TYR A 262 11.18 5.93 4.79
N ARG A 263 10.42 5.97 5.87
CA ARG A 263 10.05 7.22 6.54
C ARG A 263 11.27 7.93 7.14
N HIS A 264 12.16 7.18 7.77
CA HIS A 264 13.42 7.74 8.29
C HIS A 264 14.29 8.30 7.16
N LEU A 265 14.37 7.58 6.03
CA LEU A 265 15.12 8.05 4.88
C LEU A 265 14.53 9.34 4.30
N GLN A 266 13.20 9.44 4.17
CA GLN A 266 12.53 10.67 3.74
C GLN A 266 12.79 11.83 4.70
N HIS A 267 12.77 11.57 6.01
CA HIS A 267 13.06 12.60 7.01
C HIS A 267 14.51 13.11 6.89
N SER A 268 15.46 12.20 6.72
CA SER A 268 16.85 12.54 6.49
C SER A 268 17.04 13.45 5.28
N ILE A 269 16.34 13.21 4.18
CA ILE A 269 16.37 14.09 3.00
C ILE A 269 15.86 15.49 3.36
N LYS A 270 14.73 15.59 4.07
CA LYS A 270 14.16 16.88 4.48
C LYS A 270 15.12 17.68 5.37
N GLU A 271 15.82 16.99 6.26
CA GLU A 271 16.86 17.63 7.10
C GLU A 271 18.05 18.13 6.26
N HIS A 272 18.53 17.34 5.29
CA HIS A 272 19.60 17.76 4.39
C HIS A 272 19.19 18.99 3.56
N LEU A 273 17.96 18.99 3.05
CA LEU A 273 17.41 20.12 2.30
C LEU A 273 17.25 21.39 3.17
N ALA A 274 16.83 21.23 4.43
CA ALA A 274 16.65 22.33 5.36
C ALA A 274 17.97 23.01 5.78
N LYS A 275 19.06 22.25 5.86
CA LYS A 275 20.39 22.75 6.26
C LYS A 275 21.10 23.58 5.18
N GLY A 276 20.62 23.58 3.94
CA GLY A 276 21.04 24.48 2.85
C GLY A 276 22.51 24.43 2.43
N GLN A 277 23.28 23.45 2.88
CA GLN A 277 24.71 23.32 2.59
C GLN A 277 24.93 22.65 1.22
N ARG A 278 25.24 23.44 0.21
CA ARG A 278 25.44 22.95 -1.17
C ARG A 278 26.54 21.88 -1.32
N THR A 279 27.63 21.97 -0.56
CA THR A 279 28.77 21.05 -0.63
C THR A 279 28.52 19.68 -0.02
N LEU A 280 27.62 19.57 0.99
CA LEU A 280 27.26 18.32 1.64
C LEU A 280 26.01 17.66 0.99
N ALA A 281 25.30 18.37 0.12
CA ALA A 281 24.10 17.87 -0.52
C ALA A 281 24.40 16.65 -1.40
N GLY A 282 25.51 16.64 -2.13
CA GLY A 282 25.91 15.55 -3.02
C GLY A 282 26.24 14.26 -2.27
N ASP A 283 27.07 14.34 -1.24
CA ASP A 283 27.44 13.17 -0.43
C ASP A 283 26.25 12.63 0.36
N GLY A 284 25.43 13.52 0.91
CA GLY A 284 24.20 13.15 1.59
C GLY A 284 23.22 12.42 0.67
N MET A 285 23.03 12.90 -0.55
CA MET A 285 22.16 12.26 -1.54
C MET A 285 22.74 10.92 -2.04
N SER A 286 24.06 10.81 -2.16
CA SER A 286 24.72 9.54 -2.48
C SER A 286 24.47 8.49 -1.39
N GLN A 287 24.53 8.89 -0.13
CA GLN A 287 24.21 7.99 1.00
C GLN A 287 22.74 7.61 1.01
N VAL A 288 21.83 8.56 0.75
CA VAL A 288 20.40 8.28 0.60
C VAL A 288 20.13 7.27 -0.51
N THR A 289 20.79 7.44 -1.66
CA THR A 289 20.65 6.52 -2.80
C THR A 289 21.15 5.12 -2.46
N LYS A 290 22.29 4.99 -1.74
CA LYS A 290 22.79 3.69 -1.27
C LYS A 290 21.80 3.03 -0.31
N THR A 291 21.29 3.78 0.66
CA THR A 291 20.30 3.25 1.61
C THR A 291 19.01 2.81 0.90
N LEU A 292 18.52 3.60 -0.06
CA LEU A 292 17.33 3.23 -0.84
C LEU A 292 17.60 1.98 -1.69
N LEU A 293 18.80 1.83 -2.25
CA LEU A 293 19.18 0.61 -2.96
C LEU A 293 19.07 -0.61 -2.05
N ASP A 294 19.64 -0.54 -0.85
CA ASP A 294 19.59 -1.64 0.13
C ASP A 294 18.15 -1.97 0.52
N LEU A 295 17.28 -0.96 0.69
CA LEU A 295 15.87 -1.15 1.02
C LEU A 295 15.09 -1.82 -0.12
N THR A 296 15.31 -1.38 -1.37
CA THR A 296 14.60 -1.91 -2.53
C THR A 296 15.09 -3.30 -2.96
N GLN A 297 16.27 -3.73 -2.54
CA GLN A 297 16.75 -5.10 -2.71
C GLN A 297 16.06 -6.08 -1.76
N ARG A 298 15.55 -5.61 -0.62
CA ARG A 298 14.78 -6.42 0.30
C ARG A 298 13.35 -6.57 -0.23
N LYS A 299 12.92 -7.80 -0.45
CA LYS A 299 11.58 -8.07 -1.03
C LYS A 299 10.39 -7.74 -0.10
N ASN A 300 10.65 -7.32 1.13
CA ASN A 300 9.65 -7.11 2.19
C ASN A 300 9.24 -5.64 2.35
N PHE A 301 8.74 -5.02 1.30
CA PHE A 301 8.20 -3.67 1.37
C PHE A 301 6.71 -3.62 0.97
N TYR A 302 6.01 -2.59 1.41
CA TYR A 302 4.60 -2.38 1.14
C TYR A 302 4.38 -1.59 -0.16
N ALA A 303 3.14 -1.61 -0.67
CA ALA A 303 2.78 -0.81 -1.84
C ALA A 303 3.03 0.70 -1.62
N GLY A 304 2.85 1.21 -0.39
CA GLY A 304 3.20 2.58 -0.03
C GLY A 304 4.69 2.89 -0.13
N ASP A 305 5.55 1.89 0.08
CA ASP A 305 7.01 2.06 -0.04
C ASP A 305 7.45 2.26 -1.50
N LEU A 306 6.71 1.72 -2.48
CA LEU A 306 6.95 2.01 -3.89
C LEU A 306 6.77 3.49 -4.20
N LEU A 307 5.65 4.08 -3.78
CA LEU A 307 5.40 5.51 -3.96
C LEU A 307 6.41 6.37 -3.21
N MET A 308 6.77 5.96 -2.00
CA MET A 308 7.82 6.62 -1.22
C MET A 308 9.17 6.55 -1.91
N SER A 309 9.52 5.43 -2.53
CA SER A 309 10.77 5.28 -3.30
C SER A 309 10.81 6.25 -4.48
N VAL A 310 9.69 6.40 -5.20
CA VAL A 310 9.59 7.38 -6.30
C VAL A 310 9.75 8.81 -5.78
N GLU A 311 9.10 9.16 -4.67
CA GLU A 311 9.24 10.48 -4.03
C GLU A 311 10.68 10.74 -3.59
N ILE A 312 11.36 9.75 -3.01
CA ILE A 312 12.76 9.85 -2.62
C ILE A 312 13.65 10.09 -3.84
N LEU A 313 13.48 9.31 -4.91
CA LEU A 313 14.24 9.49 -6.16
C LEU A 313 14.02 10.87 -6.77
N ARG A 314 12.79 11.38 -6.73
CA ARG A 314 12.46 12.76 -7.16
C ARG A 314 13.22 13.78 -6.33
N ASN A 315 13.16 13.68 -5.00
CA ASN A 315 13.85 14.60 -4.10
C ASN A 315 15.37 14.57 -4.28
N VAL A 316 15.96 13.39 -4.52
CA VAL A 316 17.39 13.24 -4.85
C VAL A 316 17.72 13.94 -6.16
N THR A 317 16.92 13.70 -7.21
CA THR A 317 17.09 14.31 -8.54
C THR A 317 16.96 15.83 -8.48
N ASP A 318 15.93 16.35 -7.80
CA ASP A 318 15.71 17.78 -7.61
C ASP A 318 16.87 18.43 -6.83
N THR A 319 17.44 17.72 -5.86
CA THR A 319 18.57 18.20 -5.09
C THR A 319 19.82 18.28 -5.96
N PHE A 320 20.10 17.28 -6.78
CA PHE A 320 21.21 17.33 -7.74
C PHE A 320 21.05 18.47 -8.74
N LYS A 321 19.84 18.69 -9.25
CA LYS A 321 19.53 19.77 -10.18
C LYS A 321 19.78 21.14 -9.55
N ARG A 322 19.29 21.40 -8.32
CA ARG A 322 19.42 22.68 -7.61
C ARG A 322 20.85 22.96 -7.17
N ALA A 323 21.58 21.93 -6.75
CA ALA A 323 22.96 22.04 -6.32
C ALA A 323 23.95 22.06 -7.48
N SER A 324 23.50 21.86 -8.72
CA SER A 324 24.37 21.63 -9.89
C SER A 324 25.39 20.52 -9.62
N TYR A 325 24.98 19.50 -8.88
CA TYR A 325 25.82 18.36 -8.51
C TYR A 325 25.67 17.25 -9.54
N ILE A 326 26.82 16.74 -9.96
CA ILE A 326 26.88 15.64 -10.93
C ILE A 326 27.13 14.36 -10.15
N PRO A 327 26.20 13.37 -10.19
CA PRO A 327 26.41 12.12 -9.49
C PRO A 327 27.59 11.34 -10.09
N ALA A 328 28.36 10.70 -9.24
CA ALA A 328 29.43 9.80 -9.65
C ALA A 328 28.87 8.54 -10.35
N SER A 329 29.72 7.84 -11.09
CA SER A 329 29.32 6.67 -11.89
C SER A 329 28.63 5.58 -11.07
N ASP A 330 29.08 5.34 -9.83
CA ASP A 330 28.46 4.39 -8.90
C ASP A 330 27.06 4.88 -8.44
N GLY A 331 26.90 6.18 -8.23
CA GLY A 331 25.61 6.78 -7.91
C GLY A 331 24.61 6.65 -9.05
N VAL A 332 25.06 6.82 -10.30
CA VAL A 332 24.24 6.61 -11.49
C VAL A 332 23.81 5.14 -11.61
N GLN A 333 24.76 4.20 -11.42
CA GLN A 333 24.45 2.77 -11.43
C GLN A 333 23.46 2.39 -10.34
N ASN A 334 23.63 2.91 -9.13
CA ASN A 334 22.73 2.67 -8.00
C ASN A 334 21.31 3.17 -8.28
N PHE A 335 21.20 4.37 -8.87
CA PHE A 335 19.90 4.92 -9.25
C PHE A 335 19.13 3.99 -10.21
N PHE A 336 19.77 3.54 -11.28
CA PHE A 336 19.14 2.63 -12.25
C PHE A 336 18.90 1.23 -11.66
N GLN A 337 19.75 0.78 -10.73
CA GLN A 337 19.48 -0.47 -10.02
C GLN A 337 18.26 -0.36 -9.11
N ILE A 338 18.04 0.77 -8.44
CA ILE A 338 16.81 1.03 -7.67
C ILE A 338 15.61 0.98 -8.61
N VAL A 339 15.66 1.69 -9.73
CA VAL A 339 14.59 1.66 -10.73
C VAL A 339 14.31 0.22 -11.18
N SER A 340 15.34 -0.56 -11.47
CA SER A 340 15.21 -1.98 -11.84
C SER A 340 14.53 -2.81 -10.74
N ASN A 341 14.88 -2.58 -9.48
CA ASN A 341 14.27 -3.28 -8.34
C ASN A 341 12.78 -2.93 -8.19
N LEU A 342 12.42 -1.65 -8.39
CA LEU A 342 11.01 -1.22 -8.34
C LEU A 342 10.18 -1.84 -9.48
N LEU A 343 10.79 -2.06 -10.65
CA LEU A 343 10.16 -2.66 -11.83
C LEU A 343 10.22 -4.19 -11.84
N ASP A 344 10.59 -4.84 -10.74
CA ASP A 344 10.56 -6.29 -10.66
C ASP A 344 9.12 -6.79 -10.82
N GLU A 345 8.95 -7.89 -11.56
CA GLU A 345 7.64 -8.51 -11.84
C GLU A 345 6.89 -8.88 -10.55
N GLU A 346 7.62 -9.27 -9.51
CA GLU A 346 7.04 -9.58 -8.18
C GLU A 346 6.33 -8.37 -7.52
N ASN A 347 6.59 -7.16 -7.99
CA ASN A 347 5.99 -5.94 -7.47
C ASN A 347 4.70 -5.52 -8.21
N LYS A 348 4.26 -6.27 -9.21
CA LYS A 348 3.09 -5.92 -10.02
C LYS A 348 1.85 -5.62 -9.16
N GLU A 349 1.47 -6.55 -8.28
CA GLU A 349 0.30 -6.38 -7.41
C GLU A 349 0.45 -5.17 -6.47
N LYS A 350 1.66 -4.92 -5.97
CA LYS A 350 1.95 -3.74 -5.14
C LYS A 350 1.81 -2.44 -5.93
N TRP A 351 2.21 -2.43 -7.20
CA TRP A 351 2.00 -1.28 -8.09
C TRP A 351 0.53 -1.06 -8.40
N GLU A 352 -0.23 -2.12 -8.66
CA GLU A 352 -1.68 -2.05 -8.88
C GLU A 352 -2.39 -1.43 -7.66
N ASP A 353 -2.01 -1.84 -6.45
CA ASP A 353 -2.52 -1.26 -5.20
C ASP A 353 -2.08 0.20 -5.02
N ALA A 354 -0.80 0.50 -5.17
CA ALA A 354 -0.23 1.84 -5.00
C ALA A 354 -0.86 2.87 -5.96
N GLN A 355 -1.09 2.49 -7.21
CA GLN A 355 -1.62 3.38 -8.24
C GLN A 355 -3.11 3.70 -8.09
N GLN A 356 -3.83 3.00 -7.21
CA GLN A 356 -5.18 3.42 -6.81
C GLN A 356 -5.17 4.74 -6.04
N ILE A 357 -4.04 5.10 -5.43
CA ILE A 357 -3.88 6.35 -4.69
C ILE A 357 -3.21 7.42 -5.54
N TYR A 358 -2.12 7.06 -6.23
CA TYR A 358 -1.31 8.00 -6.99
C TYR A 358 -0.63 7.33 -8.19
N PRO A 359 -0.58 7.97 -9.38
CA PRO A 359 0.03 7.40 -10.59
C PRO A 359 1.57 7.42 -10.53
N GLY A 360 2.13 6.66 -9.61
CA GLY A 360 3.57 6.64 -9.32
C GLY A 360 4.45 6.19 -10.49
N SER A 361 3.93 5.35 -11.39
CA SER A 361 4.68 4.91 -12.57
C SER A 361 4.98 6.06 -13.53
N ILE A 362 4.04 6.98 -13.73
CA ILE A 362 4.23 8.16 -14.59
C ILE A 362 5.26 9.10 -13.97
N GLU A 363 5.16 9.33 -12.66
CA GLU A 363 6.15 10.15 -11.94
C GLU A 363 7.55 9.53 -12.00
N LEU A 364 7.65 8.21 -11.85
CA LEU A 364 8.93 7.51 -11.97
C LEU A 364 9.59 7.76 -13.32
N MET A 365 8.82 7.71 -14.41
CA MET A 365 9.35 8.00 -15.75
C MET A 365 9.89 9.43 -15.87
N GLN A 366 9.15 10.41 -15.35
CA GLN A 366 9.59 11.82 -15.34
C GLN A 366 10.87 12.02 -14.53
N VAL A 367 10.98 11.38 -13.39
CA VAL A 367 12.18 11.41 -12.53
C VAL A 367 13.38 10.81 -13.26
N ILE A 368 13.20 9.71 -13.98
CA ILE A 368 14.25 9.08 -14.78
C ILE A 368 14.73 10.01 -15.90
N GLU A 369 13.83 10.67 -16.62
CA GLU A 369 14.18 11.63 -17.66
C GLU A 369 14.99 12.81 -17.12
N ASP A 370 14.57 13.39 -16.00
CA ASP A 370 15.29 14.50 -15.36
C ASP A 370 16.67 14.06 -14.86
N PHE A 371 16.76 12.86 -14.29
CA PHE A 371 18.04 12.30 -13.84
C PHE A 371 19.01 12.07 -15.01
N ILE A 372 18.54 11.51 -16.12
CA ILE A 372 19.32 11.33 -17.35
C ILE A 372 19.89 12.66 -17.82
N HIS A 373 19.05 13.71 -17.82
CA HIS A 373 19.50 15.05 -18.23
C HIS A 373 20.61 15.59 -17.32
N ILE A 374 20.46 15.46 -15.99
CA ILE A 374 21.48 15.90 -15.03
C ILE A 374 22.79 15.15 -15.25
N VAL A 375 22.74 13.83 -15.41
CA VAL A 375 23.92 13.02 -15.69
C VAL A 375 24.58 13.44 -17.00
N GLY A 376 23.80 13.58 -18.06
CA GLY A 376 24.29 13.96 -19.38
C GLY A 376 24.94 15.35 -19.41
N MET A 377 24.36 16.32 -18.69
CA MET A 377 24.95 17.66 -18.58
C MET A 377 26.35 17.61 -17.92
N GLY A 378 26.56 16.70 -17.00
CA GLY A 378 27.84 16.51 -16.34
C GLY A 378 28.87 15.69 -17.10
N MET A 379 28.49 15.03 -18.16
CA MET A 379 29.40 14.21 -18.98
C MET A 379 30.31 15.10 -19.84
N MET A 380 31.45 14.55 -20.22
CA MET A 380 32.29 15.17 -21.26
C MET A 380 31.63 14.99 -22.62
N ASP A 381 31.93 15.89 -23.56
CA ASP A 381 31.46 15.77 -24.93
C ASP A 381 31.94 14.44 -25.53
N PHE A 382 31.09 13.80 -26.31
CA PHE A 382 31.27 12.46 -26.87
C PHE A 382 31.28 11.31 -25.86
N GLN A 383 31.08 11.58 -24.59
CA GLN A 383 31.00 10.54 -23.58
C GLN A 383 29.65 9.80 -23.72
N ASN A 384 29.74 8.48 -23.59
CA ASN A 384 28.58 7.58 -23.59
C ASN A 384 28.61 6.73 -22.31
N SER A 385 27.54 6.79 -21.53
CA SER A 385 27.31 5.91 -20.41
C SER A 385 26.23 4.90 -20.78
N TYR A 386 26.52 3.62 -20.58
CA TYR A 386 25.62 2.53 -20.89
C TYR A 386 25.38 1.69 -19.63
N LEU A 387 24.16 1.64 -19.19
CA LEU A 387 23.75 1.05 -17.92
C LEU A 387 22.88 -0.17 -18.18
N MET A 388 23.20 -1.26 -17.53
CA MET A 388 22.51 -2.53 -17.68
C MET A 388 22.15 -3.10 -16.32
N THR A 389 20.89 -3.38 -16.12
CA THR A 389 20.33 -3.97 -14.92
C THR A 389 19.36 -5.11 -15.28
N GLY A 390 18.81 -5.79 -14.28
CA GLY A 390 17.86 -6.91 -14.51
C GLY A 390 16.62 -6.53 -15.34
N ASN A 391 16.09 -5.30 -15.17
CA ASN A 391 14.84 -4.87 -15.78
C ASN A 391 14.96 -3.60 -16.63
N VAL A 392 16.14 -2.97 -16.68
CA VAL A 392 16.35 -1.71 -17.41
C VAL A 392 17.68 -1.73 -18.13
N VAL A 393 17.68 -1.28 -19.39
CA VAL A 393 18.88 -0.94 -20.16
C VAL A 393 18.77 0.54 -20.53
N ALA A 394 19.79 1.32 -20.20
CA ALA A 394 19.80 2.75 -20.49
C ALA A 394 21.10 3.18 -21.19
N SER A 395 21.01 4.14 -22.09
CA SER A 395 22.14 4.82 -22.71
C SER A 395 21.99 6.32 -22.51
N ILE A 396 23.05 6.97 -22.04
CA ILE A 396 23.11 8.42 -21.88
C ILE A 396 24.32 8.91 -22.66
N GLN A 397 24.11 9.85 -23.58
CA GLN A 397 25.14 10.37 -24.47
C GLN A 397 25.10 11.89 -24.47
N LYS A 398 26.26 12.51 -24.43
CA LYS A 398 26.42 13.94 -24.66
C LYS A 398 27.00 14.16 -26.05
N LEU A 399 26.23 14.77 -26.93
CA LEU A 399 26.47 14.84 -28.36
C LEU A 399 26.54 16.31 -28.82
N PRO A 400 27.72 16.82 -29.19
CA PRO A 400 27.79 18.05 -29.99
C PRO A 400 27.08 17.85 -31.32
N ALA A 401 26.24 18.77 -31.75
CA ALA A 401 25.41 18.66 -32.95
C ALA A 401 26.24 18.30 -34.20
N ALA A 402 27.37 18.96 -34.42
CA ALA A 402 28.27 18.73 -35.55
C ALA A 402 28.93 17.35 -35.57
N SER A 403 28.87 16.58 -34.47
CA SER A 403 29.57 15.30 -34.32
C SER A 403 28.74 14.08 -34.68
N VAL A 404 27.42 14.25 -34.88
CA VAL A 404 26.52 13.14 -35.18
C VAL A 404 26.52 12.86 -36.69
N LEU A 405 27.41 11.97 -37.08
CA LEU A 405 27.62 11.63 -38.53
C LEU A 405 26.73 10.49 -39.01
N THR A 406 26.27 9.63 -38.11
CA THR A 406 25.47 8.44 -38.40
C THR A 406 24.24 8.38 -37.51
N ASP A 407 23.23 7.64 -37.96
CA ASP A 407 22.05 7.34 -37.14
C ASP A 407 22.44 6.55 -35.87
N ILE A 408 21.76 6.82 -34.79
CA ILE A 408 22.03 6.21 -33.48
C ILE A 408 21.04 5.07 -33.25
N ASN A 409 21.56 3.88 -33.04
CA ASN A 409 20.75 2.69 -32.74
C ASN A 409 20.78 2.38 -31.24
N PHE A 410 19.61 2.10 -30.68
CA PHE A 410 19.47 1.66 -29.29
C PHE A 410 18.44 0.52 -29.20
N PRO A 411 18.69 -0.54 -28.40
CA PRO A 411 19.93 -0.87 -27.70
C PRO A 411 21.01 -1.41 -28.65
N MET A 412 22.28 -1.24 -28.25
CA MET A 412 23.42 -1.78 -29.00
C MET A 412 23.60 -3.28 -28.65
N LYS A 413 22.94 -4.16 -29.39
CA LYS A 413 22.87 -5.61 -29.09
C LYS A 413 24.23 -6.32 -29.00
N GLY A 414 25.22 -5.88 -29.75
CA GLY A 414 26.58 -6.44 -29.76
C GLY A 414 27.47 -5.99 -28.59
N ARG A 415 26.98 -5.14 -27.68
CA ARG A 415 27.78 -4.62 -26.58
C ARG A 415 28.08 -5.72 -25.54
N LYS A 416 29.34 -5.79 -25.12
CA LYS A 416 29.79 -6.73 -24.09
C LYS A 416 29.01 -6.50 -22.78
N GLY A 417 28.50 -7.56 -22.17
CA GLY A 417 27.75 -7.50 -20.92
C GLY A 417 26.25 -7.22 -21.09
N MET A 418 25.75 -7.14 -22.33
CA MET A 418 24.31 -6.99 -22.56
C MET A 418 23.52 -8.11 -21.89
N VAL A 419 22.47 -7.74 -21.14
CA VAL A 419 21.55 -8.69 -20.50
C VAL A 419 20.78 -9.51 -21.53
N ASP A 420 20.54 -10.78 -21.26
CA ASP A 420 20.01 -11.72 -22.26
C ASP A 420 18.64 -11.33 -22.80
N TRP A 421 17.75 -10.82 -21.95
CA TRP A 421 16.41 -10.40 -22.35
C TRP A 421 16.44 -9.21 -23.34
N ALA A 422 17.44 -8.32 -23.25
CA ALA A 422 17.60 -7.20 -24.17
C ALA A 422 18.38 -7.60 -25.42
N ARG A 423 19.35 -8.54 -25.29
CA ARG A 423 20.12 -9.06 -26.42
C ARG A 423 19.24 -9.84 -27.40
N ASN A 424 18.35 -10.66 -26.86
CA ASN A 424 17.48 -11.55 -27.64
C ASN A 424 16.20 -10.87 -28.10
N SER A 425 15.93 -9.64 -27.66
CA SER A 425 14.77 -8.87 -28.08
C SER A 425 14.96 -8.24 -29.47
N GLU A 426 13.90 -8.16 -30.25
CA GLU A 426 13.88 -7.43 -31.51
C GLU A 426 13.64 -5.94 -31.32
N ASP A 427 13.30 -5.52 -30.08
CA ASP A 427 13.06 -4.13 -29.74
C ASP A 427 14.27 -3.25 -30.08
N ARG A 428 14.02 -2.17 -30.82
CA ARG A 428 15.03 -1.17 -31.16
C ARG A 428 14.42 0.18 -31.49
N VAL A 429 15.21 1.21 -31.36
CA VAL A 429 14.92 2.54 -31.90
C VAL A 429 16.12 3.03 -32.68
N VAL A 430 15.83 3.61 -33.83
CA VAL A 430 16.81 4.30 -34.69
C VAL A 430 16.53 5.79 -34.62
N ILE A 431 17.51 6.54 -34.15
CA ILE A 431 17.45 8.00 -34.01
C ILE A 431 18.25 8.60 -35.14
N PRO A 432 17.59 9.20 -36.16
CA PRO A 432 18.30 9.69 -37.34
C PRO A 432 19.15 10.91 -37.01
N LYS A 433 20.31 10.98 -37.62
CA LYS A 433 21.25 12.11 -37.48
C LYS A 433 20.64 13.46 -37.84
N SER A 434 19.64 13.46 -38.72
CA SER A 434 18.94 14.66 -39.17
C SER A 434 18.26 15.43 -38.02
N ILE A 435 17.95 14.76 -36.90
CA ILE A 435 17.38 15.39 -35.72
C ILE A 435 18.35 16.43 -35.12
N PHE A 436 19.66 16.18 -35.25
CA PHE A 436 20.71 17.01 -34.63
C PHE A 436 21.26 18.07 -35.59
N THR A 437 20.85 18.07 -36.89
CA THR A 437 21.32 19.02 -37.88
C THR A 437 20.45 20.26 -37.89
N PRO A 438 21.03 21.48 -37.86
CA PRO A 438 20.26 22.73 -37.89
C PRO A 438 19.57 22.94 -39.24
N VAL A 439 18.33 23.44 -39.23
CA VAL A 439 17.48 23.64 -40.44
C VAL A 439 17.96 24.81 -41.31
N SER A 440 18.76 25.73 -40.80
CA SER A 440 19.27 26.86 -41.61
C SER A 440 20.72 27.24 -41.27
N SER A 441 21.49 27.53 -42.31
CA SER A 441 22.89 27.95 -42.26
C SER A 441 23.16 29.31 -41.60
N LYS A 442 22.13 30.02 -41.15
CA LYS A 442 22.24 31.33 -40.48
C LYS A 442 22.20 31.26 -38.94
N GLU A 443 21.84 30.12 -38.38
CA GLU A 443 21.81 29.88 -36.92
C GLU A 443 22.78 28.74 -36.52
N LEU A 444 23.90 28.64 -37.20
CA LEU A 444 25.00 27.76 -36.80
C LEU A 444 25.63 28.30 -35.51
N ASP A 445 24.96 28.05 -34.39
CA ASP A 445 25.63 27.93 -33.13
C ASP A 445 26.26 26.53 -33.13
N GLU A 446 27.51 26.44 -33.64
CA GLU A 446 28.32 25.20 -33.67
C GLU A 446 28.53 24.62 -32.27
N SER A 447 28.10 25.35 -31.24
CA SER A 447 28.17 25.00 -29.83
C SER A 447 26.94 24.24 -29.28
N SER A 448 25.91 23.96 -30.12
CA SER A 448 24.74 23.22 -29.62
C SER A 448 25.10 21.81 -29.23
N VAL A 449 24.97 21.51 -27.93
CA VAL A 449 25.23 20.18 -27.34
C VAL A 449 23.91 19.59 -26.89
N PHE A 450 23.66 18.36 -27.31
CA PHE A 450 22.46 17.59 -26.95
C PHE A 450 22.80 16.52 -25.91
N VAL A 451 21.91 16.32 -24.97
CA VAL A 451 21.87 15.14 -24.12
C VAL A 451 20.80 14.20 -24.67
N LEU A 452 21.26 13.05 -25.15
CA LEU A 452 20.42 11.96 -25.63
C LEU A 452 20.32 10.90 -24.53
N GLY A 453 19.12 10.61 -24.07
CA GLY A 453 18.80 9.47 -23.22
C GLY A 453 17.92 8.48 -23.96
N ALA A 454 18.25 7.21 -23.87
CA ALA A 454 17.40 6.13 -24.36
C ALA A 454 17.32 5.03 -23.32
N VAL A 455 16.11 4.60 -22.98
CA VAL A 455 15.86 3.61 -21.94
C VAL A 455 14.91 2.54 -22.47
N LEU A 456 15.31 1.29 -22.37
CA LEU A 456 14.46 0.13 -22.63
C LEU A 456 14.08 -0.51 -21.29
N TYR A 457 12.78 -0.66 -21.07
CA TYR A 457 12.19 -1.27 -19.87
C TYR A 457 11.65 -2.66 -20.19
N LYS A 458 11.99 -3.64 -19.35
CA LYS A 458 11.50 -5.02 -19.47
C LYS A 458 10.05 -5.16 -19.04
N ASN A 459 9.70 -4.63 -17.87
CA ASN A 459 8.44 -4.87 -17.16
C ASN A 459 7.60 -3.61 -16.91
N LEU A 460 7.90 -2.49 -17.57
CA LEU A 460 7.15 -1.25 -17.35
C LEU A 460 5.69 -1.35 -17.82
N ASP A 461 5.42 -2.18 -18.84
CA ASP A 461 4.08 -2.50 -19.31
C ASP A 461 3.17 -3.07 -18.24
N LEU A 462 3.73 -3.83 -17.29
CA LEU A 462 2.98 -4.45 -16.19
C LEU A 462 2.47 -3.46 -15.14
N ILE A 463 3.09 -2.28 -15.06
CA ILE A 463 2.82 -1.28 -14.02
C ILE A 463 2.20 0.01 -14.55
N LEU A 464 2.07 0.16 -15.85
CA LEU A 464 1.35 1.31 -16.38
C LEU A 464 -0.14 1.22 -16.06
N PRO A 465 -0.78 2.35 -15.70
CA PRO A 465 -2.22 2.35 -15.47
C PRO A 465 -2.94 1.90 -16.76
N THR A 466 -3.82 0.92 -16.64
CA THR A 466 -4.64 0.44 -17.74
C THR A 466 -5.49 1.59 -18.27
N LEU A 467 -5.36 1.89 -19.55
CA LEU A 467 -6.26 2.81 -20.24
C LEU A 467 -7.67 2.22 -20.21
N ARG A 468 -8.68 3.09 -20.09
CA ARG A 468 -10.09 2.69 -20.13
C ARG A 468 -10.33 1.78 -21.35
N ASN A 469 -11.07 0.69 -21.17
CA ASN A 469 -11.48 -0.30 -22.16
C ASN A 469 -10.56 -1.53 -22.35
N TYR A 470 -10.01 -2.09 -21.28
CA TYR A 470 -9.30 -3.38 -21.33
C TYR A 470 -8.11 -3.43 -22.31
N THR A 471 -7.51 -2.29 -22.64
CA THR A 471 -6.30 -2.25 -23.44
C THR A 471 -5.10 -2.67 -22.62
N VAL A 472 -4.33 -3.62 -23.11
CA VAL A 472 -3.10 -4.12 -22.50
C VAL A 472 -1.94 -3.66 -23.37
N VAL A 473 -0.86 -3.20 -22.75
CA VAL A 473 0.40 -2.95 -23.47
C VAL A 473 1.01 -4.30 -23.82
N ASN A 474 1.21 -4.58 -25.10
CA ASN A 474 1.72 -5.86 -25.60
C ASN A 474 3.14 -5.74 -26.17
N SER A 475 3.95 -4.88 -25.60
CA SER A 475 5.36 -4.70 -25.99
C SER A 475 6.16 -4.19 -24.80
N LYS A 476 7.46 -4.38 -24.84
CA LYS A 476 8.36 -3.61 -23.96
C LYS A 476 8.26 -2.12 -24.30
N ILE A 477 8.76 -1.29 -23.43
CA ILE A 477 8.67 0.17 -23.57
C ILE A 477 10.06 0.74 -23.79
N ILE A 478 10.20 1.54 -24.83
CA ILE A 478 11.39 2.34 -25.11
C ILE A 478 11.03 3.81 -24.93
N VAL A 479 11.82 4.51 -24.12
CA VAL A 479 11.73 5.96 -23.92
C VAL A 479 12.98 6.61 -24.49
N VAL A 480 12.80 7.63 -25.32
CA VAL A 480 13.90 8.44 -25.87
C VAL A 480 13.69 9.89 -25.44
N THR A 481 14.71 10.49 -24.88
CA THR A 481 14.73 11.90 -24.46
C THR A 481 15.89 12.62 -25.13
N ILE A 482 15.63 13.79 -25.71
CA ILE A 482 16.64 14.64 -26.32
C ILE A 482 16.47 16.05 -25.74
N ARG A 483 17.49 16.57 -25.10
CA ARG A 483 17.49 17.93 -24.55
C ARG A 483 18.75 18.69 -24.93
N PRO A 484 18.65 19.96 -25.37
CA PRO A 484 17.43 20.70 -25.62
C PRO A 484 16.58 20.08 -26.72
N GLU A 485 15.31 20.49 -26.84
CA GLU A 485 14.43 20.01 -27.89
C GLU A 485 15.00 20.36 -29.27
N PRO A 486 15.09 19.37 -30.18
CA PRO A 486 15.52 19.62 -31.53
C PRO A 486 14.53 20.53 -32.28
N LYS A 487 15.02 21.50 -33.02
CA LYS A 487 14.18 22.45 -33.79
C LYS A 487 13.72 21.93 -35.14
N THR A 488 13.98 20.65 -35.47
CA THR A 488 13.66 20.06 -36.79
C THR A 488 12.25 19.49 -36.80
N THR A 489 11.44 19.88 -37.79
CA THR A 489 10.04 19.44 -37.92
C THR A 489 9.85 18.19 -38.78
N ASP A 490 10.86 17.76 -39.57
CA ASP A 490 10.71 16.73 -40.58
C ASP A 490 11.49 15.42 -40.31
N SER A 491 11.95 15.24 -39.10
CA SER A 491 12.68 14.01 -38.72
C SER A 491 11.78 13.06 -37.91
N PHE A 492 11.85 11.77 -38.26
CA PHE A 492 11.05 10.73 -37.62
C PHE A 492 11.94 9.70 -36.95
N LEU A 493 11.53 9.24 -35.74
CA LEU A 493 12.11 8.08 -35.11
C LEU A 493 11.56 6.79 -35.72
N GLU A 494 12.43 5.85 -35.99
CA GLU A 494 12.02 4.50 -36.36
C GLU A 494 12.08 3.60 -35.14
N ILE A 495 10.95 3.02 -34.76
CA ILE A 495 10.83 2.18 -33.58
C ILE A 495 10.29 0.81 -34.03
N GLU A 496 11.01 -0.23 -33.63
CA GLU A 496 10.55 -1.63 -33.73
C GLU A 496 10.36 -2.17 -32.33
N LEU A 497 9.18 -2.74 -32.09
CA LEU A 497 8.82 -3.36 -30.82
C LEU A 497 8.31 -4.77 -31.06
N ALA A 498 8.86 -5.73 -30.34
CA ALA A 498 8.39 -7.11 -30.35
C ALA A 498 7.11 -7.26 -29.51
N HIS A 499 6.18 -8.06 -30.00
CA HIS A 499 4.99 -8.41 -29.23
C HIS A 499 5.34 -9.37 -28.09
N LEU A 500 4.77 -9.13 -26.90
CA LEU A 500 4.93 -10.01 -25.73
C LEU A 500 4.03 -11.24 -25.82
N ALA A 501 2.86 -11.11 -26.48
CA ALA A 501 1.92 -12.20 -26.68
C ALA A 501 1.26 -12.08 -28.06
N ASN A 502 0.92 -13.22 -28.66
CA ASN A 502 0.17 -13.26 -29.91
C ASN A 502 -1.30 -12.87 -29.65
N VAL A 503 -1.69 -11.68 -30.10
CA VAL A 503 -3.06 -11.16 -29.97
C VAL A 503 -3.64 -10.92 -31.35
N SER A 504 -4.85 -11.37 -31.58
CA SER A 504 -5.54 -11.27 -32.87
C SER A 504 -5.96 -9.85 -33.27
N THR A 505 -5.91 -8.88 -32.34
CA THR A 505 -6.28 -7.49 -32.60
C THR A 505 -5.30 -6.55 -31.89
N ILE A 506 -4.60 -5.71 -32.66
CA ILE A 506 -3.57 -4.81 -32.14
C ILE A 506 -4.10 -3.38 -32.20
N TYR A 507 -4.14 -2.70 -31.06
CA TYR A 507 -4.27 -1.25 -30.97
C TYR A 507 -2.92 -0.67 -30.54
N LEU A 508 -2.28 0.08 -31.44
CA LEU A 508 -1.04 0.78 -31.10
C LEU A 508 -1.38 2.10 -30.44
N ALA A 509 -1.11 2.21 -29.14
CA ALA A 509 -1.22 3.45 -28.41
C ALA A 509 0.16 4.10 -28.29
N PHE A 510 0.34 5.24 -28.95
CA PHE A 510 1.49 6.10 -28.77
C PHE A 510 1.11 7.26 -27.87
N SER A 511 1.80 7.38 -26.74
CA SER A 511 1.75 8.58 -25.90
C SER A 511 2.98 9.42 -26.22
N CYS A 512 2.81 10.45 -27.05
CA CYS A 512 3.80 11.52 -27.19
C CYS A 512 3.56 12.55 -26.09
N LEU A 513 4.44 12.61 -25.12
CA LEU A 513 4.48 13.71 -24.16
C LEU A 513 4.99 15.03 -24.78
N GLN A 514 5.44 14.99 -26.03
CA GLN A 514 5.87 16.15 -26.84
C GLN A 514 5.50 15.95 -28.31
N ASN A 515 5.11 17.04 -28.98
CA ASN A 515 4.55 17.12 -30.34
C ASN A 515 5.51 16.69 -31.47
N TYR A 516 5.89 15.43 -31.57
CA TYR A 516 6.61 14.92 -32.74
C TYR A 516 5.72 14.03 -33.60
N PRO A 517 5.64 14.25 -34.90
CA PRO A 517 4.93 13.38 -35.82
C PRO A 517 5.68 12.04 -35.98
N LEU A 518 5.01 10.95 -35.73
CA LEU A 518 5.52 9.59 -35.88
C LEU A 518 5.24 9.06 -37.29
N LYS A 519 6.23 8.48 -37.92
CA LYS A 519 6.08 7.77 -39.18
C LYS A 519 5.75 6.30 -38.97
N LYS A 520 4.87 5.83 -39.81
CA LYS A 520 4.23 4.53 -39.98
C LYS A 520 5.11 3.33 -39.56
N ILE A 521 4.55 2.48 -38.72
CA ILE A 521 5.07 1.15 -38.40
C ILE A 521 4.84 0.23 -39.60
N ASN A 522 5.89 -0.42 -40.08
CA ASN A 522 5.75 -1.51 -41.04
C ASN A 522 5.29 -2.77 -40.27
N ASN A 523 4.02 -3.11 -40.43
CA ASN A 523 3.54 -4.44 -40.09
C ASN A 523 4.14 -5.44 -41.08
N HIS A 524 5.09 -6.25 -40.67
CA HIS A 524 5.35 -7.50 -41.33
C HIS A 524 4.15 -8.41 -41.09
N SER A 525 3.26 -8.48 -42.05
CA SER A 525 2.24 -9.53 -42.15
C SER A 525 2.95 -10.87 -42.29
N PHE A 526 2.86 -11.71 -41.30
CA PHE A 526 3.02 -13.14 -41.49
C PHE A 526 1.67 -13.67 -41.96
N ASP A 527 1.56 -13.87 -43.28
CA ASP A 527 0.68 -14.85 -43.88
C ASP A 527 1.28 -16.23 -43.59
N GLN A 528 0.67 -16.95 -42.65
CA GLN A 528 0.30 -18.39 -42.68
C GLN A 528 -0.45 -18.77 -41.43
#